data_b7a4467211a91698a8aa2554a89861d5
#
_entry.id   b7a4467211a91698a8aa2554a89861d5
#
_cell.length_a   1.000
_cell.length_b   1.000
_cell.length_c   1.000
_cell.angle_alpha   90.00
_cell.angle_beta   90.00
_cell.angle_gamma   90.00
#
_symmetry.space_group_name_H-M   'P 1'
#
loop_
_entity.id
_entity.type
_entity.pdbx_description
1 polymer ?
#
loop_
_entity_poly.entity_id
_entity_poly.type
_entity_poly.pdbx_seq_one_letter_code
_entity_poly.pdbx_strand_id
1 'polypeptide(L)'
;MALAGLALLAGCVRTPRPEQPPPPPANALAAGVRAGPPVASLAFDARDAADALFSFRESCPKLLERTDKSQLTTGAGWQIACTAADAWSPLEAKAFFVRYFETAEVGDGKAFATGYYEPEIRGSRTHIAGYDVPVYGLPPDLVRAWPADTPEARRTGRPPLGRYDETGQFVPYYTREQIEAGALAGKGLEIAWVADPVEFFFLQVQGSGRLVAPDGAVMRIGYAGQNGHAYTSIGAAMRKQGLIGDGPGQYPPSMQGIMAYLREHPVEGKALMDLNQSWVFFRELTGTGPIGALGVPVKRESSVAADPAFVPLGAPVWLETDRPIANGLWIAQDTGGAIKGPNRFDTFWGAGDEAREIAGGMSGHGKALVLLPRGTLARLLGK
;
A
#
# COMPACT_ATOMS: atom_id res chain seq x y z
N MET A 1 78.28 -32.24 2.00
CA MET A 1 76.82 -32.47 1.92
C MET A 1 76.14 -31.16 2.24
N ALA A 2 75.65 -30.44 1.20
CA ALA A 2 74.94 -29.17 1.35
C ALA A 2 73.45 -29.41 1.16
N LEU A 3 72.60 -29.09 2.17
CA LEU A 3 71.16 -29.12 2.08
C LEU A 3 70.69 -27.74 1.59
N ALA A 4 70.06 -27.73 0.42
CA ALA A 4 69.37 -26.55 -0.12
C ALA A 4 67.93 -26.54 0.44
N GLY A 5 67.59 -25.51 1.20
CA GLY A 5 66.24 -25.26 1.70
C GLY A 5 65.36 -24.54 0.63
N LEU A 6 64.28 -25.16 0.18
CA LEU A 6 63.28 -24.60 -0.69
C LEU A 6 62.29 -23.76 0.13
N ALA A 7 62.29 -22.45 -0.03
CA ALA A 7 61.29 -21.54 0.56
C ALA A 7 60.05 -21.49 -0.34
N LEU A 8 58.91 -22.01 0.10
CA LEU A 8 57.60 -21.88 -0.53
C LEU A 8 57.01 -20.51 -0.24
N LEU A 9 56.95 -19.64 -1.24
CA LEU A 9 56.20 -18.38 -1.20
C LEU A 9 54.71 -18.65 -1.41
N ALA A 10 53.94 -18.68 -0.31
CA ALA A 10 52.47 -18.72 -0.37
C ALA A 10 51.95 -17.33 -0.77
N GLY A 11 51.65 -17.17 -2.06
CA GLY A 11 50.95 -15.99 -2.56
C GLY A 11 49.50 -15.99 -2.09
N CYS A 12 49.11 -15.01 -1.25
CA CYS A 12 47.72 -14.79 -0.88
C CYS A 12 46.96 -14.24 -2.13
N VAL A 13 46.25 -15.11 -2.82
CA VAL A 13 45.25 -14.67 -3.83
C VAL A 13 44.10 -14.04 -3.07
N ARG A 14 43.98 -12.68 -3.10
CA ARG A 14 42.80 -11.98 -2.65
C ARG A 14 41.67 -12.26 -3.67
N THR A 15 40.72 -13.11 -3.29
CA THR A 15 39.45 -13.22 -4.00
C THR A 15 38.74 -11.87 -3.92
N PRO A 16 38.28 -11.29 -5.06
CA PRO A 16 37.49 -10.08 -5.05
C PRO A 16 36.22 -10.33 -4.22
N ARG A 17 35.96 -9.47 -3.24
CA ARG A 17 34.72 -9.52 -2.46
C ARG A 17 33.58 -9.24 -3.46
N PRO A 18 32.50 -10.04 -3.50
CA PRO A 18 31.35 -9.73 -4.33
C PRO A 18 30.88 -8.31 -4.02
N GLU A 19 30.81 -7.48 -5.05
CA GLU A 19 30.30 -6.11 -4.93
C GLU A 19 28.85 -6.19 -4.44
N GLN A 20 28.55 -5.63 -3.29
CA GLN A 20 27.18 -5.58 -2.78
C GLN A 20 26.37 -4.71 -3.76
N PRO A 21 25.18 -5.18 -4.20
CA PRO A 21 24.34 -4.36 -5.05
C PRO A 21 24.07 -3.01 -4.36
N PRO A 22 24.04 -1.92 -5.11
CA PRO A 22 23.76 -0.61 -4.55
C PRO A 22 22.42 -0.62 -3.80
N PRO A 23 22.29 0.13 -2.71
CA PRO A 23 21.03 0.22 -1.99
C PRO A 23 19.93 0.74 -2.93
N PRO A 24 18.66 0.29 -2.76
CA PRO A 24 17.56 0.76 -3.58
C PRO A 24 17.39 2.27 -3.44
N PRO A 25 16.95 2.97 -4.51
CA PRO A 25 16.78 4.41 -4.50
C PRO A 25 15.77 4.83 -3.41
N ALA A 26 16.08 5.91 -2.71
CA ALA A 26 15.26 6.40 -1.59
C ALA A 26 13.97 7.12 -2.03
N ASN A 27 13.95 7.67 -3.25
CA ASN A 27 12.80 8.40 -3.82
C ASN A 27 12.88 8.45 -5.35
N ALA A 28 11.87 9.05 -5.99
CA ALA A 28 11.78 9.14 -7.44
C ALA A 28 12.96 9.90 -8.06
N LEU A 29 13.40 10.99 -7.46
CA LEU A 29 14.53 11.77 -7.98
C LEU A 29 15.81 10.94 -7.96
N ALA A 30 16.06 10.21 -6.87
CA ALA A 30 17.20 9.30 -6.76
C ALA A 30 17.10 8.08 -7.69
N ALA A 31 15.89 7.63 -8.04
CA ALA A 31 15.68 6.57 -9.01
C ALA A 31 15.94 7.01 -10.46
N GLY A 32 16.00 8.32 -10.68
CA GLY A 32 16.12 8.93 -12.00
C GLY A 32 14.76 9.20 -12.64
N VAL A 33 14.65 10.34 -13.30
CA VAL A 33 13.43 10.80 -13.97
C VAL A 33 13.74 11.15 -15.42
N ARG A 34 12.89 10.72 -16.33
CA ARG A 34 12.97 11.03 -17.75
C ARG A 34 11.63 11.53 -18.28
N ALA A 35 11.67 12.34 -19.33
CA ALA A 35 10.46 12.73 -20.03
C ALA A 35 9.84 11.49 -20.72
N GLY A 36 8.55 11.30 -20.50
CA GLY A 36 7.75 10.31 -21.21
C GLY A 36 7.14 10.87 -22.50
N PRO A 37 6.28 10.10 -23.19
CA PRO A 37 5.56 10.53 -24.38
C PRO A 37 4.56 11.66 -24.04
N PRO A 38 4.14 12.49 -25.00
CA PRO A 38 3.14 13.52 -24.76
C PRO A 38 1.83 12.95 -24.22
N VAL A 39 1.18 13.63 -23.26
CA VAL A 39 -0.12 13.20 -22.69
C VAL A 39 -1.17 12.96 -23.79
N ALA A 40 -1.13 13.74 -24.88
CA ALA A 40 -2.05 13.59 -26.00
C ALA A 40 -1.94 12.24 -26.73
N SER A 41 -0.82 11.55 -26.61
CA SER A 41 -0.60 10.23 -27.23
C SER A 41 -1.05 9.05 -26.36
N LEU A 42 -1.46 9.31 -25.12
CA LEU A 42 -1.93 8.26 -24.20
C LEU A 42 -3.34 7.82 -24.58
N ALA A 43 -3.58 6.50 -24.54
CA ALA A 43 -4.82 5.88 -25.00
C ALA A 43 -5.86 5.78 -23.86
N PHE A 44 -6.28 6.90 -23.27
CA PHE A 44 -7.41 6.93 -22.32
C PHE A 44 -8.63 7.57 -22.96
N ASP A 45 -9.82 7.09 -22.59
CA ASP A 45 -11.08 7.56 -23.13
C ASP A 45 -11.66 8.76 -22.33
N ALA A 46 -12.84 9.24 -22.75
CA ALA A 46 -13.47 10.39 -22.12
C ALA A 46 -14.00 10.09 -20.71
N ARG A 47 -14.44 8.86 -20.45
CA ARG A 47 -14.95 8.44 -19.14
C ARG A 47 -13.79 8.33 -18.14
N ASP A 48 -12.74 7.63 -18.52
CA ASP A 48 -11.51 7.50 -17.71
C ASP A 48 -10.96 8.89 -17.33
N ALA A 49 -10.87 9.80 -18.31
CA ALA A 49 -10.44 11.17 -18.05
C ALA A 49 -11.37 11.92 -17.08
N ALA A 50 -12.70 11.76 -17.21
CA ALA A 50 -13.67 12.44 -16.36
C ALA A 50 -13.60 11.94 -14.91
N ASP A 51 -13.50 10.64 -14.71
CA ASP A 51 -13.37 10.01 -13.39
C ASP A 51 -12.05 10.42 -12.72
N ALA A 52 -10.95 10.44 -13.49
CA ALA A 52 -9.66 10.92 -13.02
C ALA A 52 -9.70 12.43 -12.67
N LEU A 53 -10.34 13.27 -13.47
CA LEU A 53 -10.49 14.70 -13.17
C LEU A 53 -11.26 14.91 -11.86
N PHE A 54 -12.31 14.13 -11.63
CA PHE A 54 -13.08 14.21 -10.40
C PHE A 54 -12.22 13.85 -9.17
N SER A 55 -11.50 12.76 -9.21
CA SER A 55 -10.58 12.34 -8.13
C SER A 55 -9.41 13.30 -7.95
N PHE A 56 -8.91 13.91 -9.04
CA PHE A 56 -7.87 14.93 -8.98
C PHE A 56 -8.34 16.18 -8.26
N ARG A 57 -9.56 16.68 -8.54
CA ARG A 57 -10.16 17.81 -7.83
C ARG A 57 -10.22 17.59 -6.33
N GLU A 58 -10.69 16.43 -5.91
CA GLU A 58 -10.73 16.07 -4.48
C GLU A 58 -9.34 16.02 -3.84
N SER A 59 -8.32 15.69 -4.63
CA SER A 59 -6.93 15.63 -4.18
C SER A 59 -6.28 17.00 -4.02
N CYS A 60 -6.74 18.00 -4.78
CA CYS A 60 -6.12 19.33 -4.88
C CYS A 60 -5.86 20.04 -3.54
N PRO A 61 -6.83 20.12 -2.59
CA PRO A 61 -6.55 20.77 -1.30
C PRO A 61 -5.36 20.16 -0.58
N LYS A 62 -5.22 18.82 -0.69
CA LYS A 62 -4.11 18.09 -0.04
C LYS A 62 -2.79 18.20 -0.81
N LEU A 63 -2.84 18.22 -2.14
CA LEU A 63 -1.67 18.43 -2.99
C LEU A 63 -1.00 19.79 -2.73
N LEU A 64 -1.79 20.82 -2.52
CA LEU A 64 -1.30 22.20 -2.30
C LEU A 64 -0.59 22.35 -0.94
N GLU A 65 -1.03 21.59 0.08
CA GLU A 65 -0.52 21.69 1.45
C GLU A 65 0.64 20.73 1.76
N ARG A 66 0.79 19.64 0.99
CA ARG A 66 1.73 18.56 1.34
C ARG A 66 3.16 18.82 0.92
N THR A 67 4.08 18.33 1.74
CA THR A 67 5.47 18.10 1.32
C THR A 67 5.54 16.81 0.50
N ASP A 68 6.03 16.92 -0.73
CA ASP A 68 6.19 15.78 -1.65
C ASP A 68 7.45 14.98 -1.29
N LYS A 69 7.25 13.75 -0.83
CA LYS A 69 8.34 12.82 -0.48
C LYS A 69 9.08 12.28 -1.71
N SER A 70 8.45 12.29 -2.87
CA SER A 70 9.08 11.86 -4.13
C SER A 70 10.15 12.86 -4.62
N GLN A 71 10.11 14.10 -4.12
CA GLN A 71 10.94 15.22 -4.53
C GLN A 71 10.75 15.68 -5.98
N LEU A 72 9.65 15.24 -6.62
CA LEU A 72 9.32 15.64 -7.99
C LEU A 72 8.66 17.01 -8.06
N THR A 73 7.79 17.33 -7.07
CA THR A 73 6.92 18.49 -7.10
C THR A 73 6.99 19.32 -5.81
N THR A 74 6.33 20.46 -5.83
CA THR A 74 6.03 21.27 -4.65
C THR A 74 4.54 21.59 -4.65
N GLY A 75 3.95 21.94 -3.49
CA GLY A 75 2.56 22.35 -3.42
C GLY A 75 2.23 23.50 -4.41
N ALA A 76 3.09 24.51 -4.47
CA ALA A 76 2.93 25.62 -5.43
C ALA A 76 2.94 25.17 -6.91
N GLY A 77 3.65 24.11 -7.24
CA GLY A 77 3.69 23.55 -8.60
C GLY A 77 2.32 23.05 -9.10
N TRP A 78 1.44 22.64 -8.18
CA TRP A 78 0.10 22.15 -8.50
C TRP A 78 -0.95 23.27 -8.63
N GLN A 79 -0.65 24.49 -8.19
CA GLN A 79 -1.63 25.60 -8.09
C GLN A 79 -2.40 25.84 -9.40
N ILE A 80 -1.69 25.93 -10.52
CA ILE A 80 -2.31 26.23 -11.83
C ILE A 80 -3.26 25.10 -12.23
N ALA A 81 -2.84 23.84 -12.15
CA ALA A 81 -3.65 22.68 -12.51
C ALA A 81 -4.87 22.56 -11.58
N CYS A 82 -4.69 22.72 -10.26
CA CYS A 82 -5.76 22.64 -9.28
C CYS A 82 -6.80 23.73 -9.46
N THR A 83 -6.37 25.00 -9.64
CA THR A 83 -7.31 26.12 -9.91
C THR A 83 -8.10 25.90 -11.20
N ALA A 84 -7.44 25.42 -12.25
CA ALA A 84 -8.14 25.12 -13.51
C ALA A 84 -9.10 23.95 -13.39
N ALA A 85 -8.75 22.90 -12.61
CA ALA A 85 -9.58 21.73 -12.42
C ALA A 85 -10.95 22.07 -11.84
N ASP A 86 -11.04 23.02 -10.93
CA ASP A 86 -12.25 23.39 -10.18
C ASP A 86 -13.45 23.70 -11.10
N ALA A 87 -13.22 24.47 -12.15
CA ALA A 87 -14.25 24.91 -13.10
C ALA A 87 -14.23 24.15 -14.44
N TRP A 88 -13.31 23.18 -14.63
CA TRP A 88 -13.17 22.49 -15.92
C TRP A 88 -14.33 21.52 -16.19
N SER A 89 -14.85 21.51 -17.41
CA SER A 89 -15.92 20.58 -17.79
C SER A 89 -15.44 19.12 -17.78
N PRO A 90 -16.13 18.18 -17.11
CA PRO A 90 -15.82 16.75 -17.21
C PRO A 90 -15.86 16.20 -18.64
N LEU A 91 -16.67 16.80 -19.52
CA LEU A 91 -16.74 16.41 -20.93
C LEU A 91 -15.46 16.73 -21.70
N GLU A 92 -14.64 17.64 -21.19
CA GLU A 92 -13.36 18.04 -21.77
C GLU A 92 -12.17 17.61 -20.92
N ALA A 93 -12.35 16.62 -20.02
CA ALA A 93 -11.34 16.21 -19.06
C ALA A 93 -10.04 15.75 -19.74
N LYS A 94 -10.11 15.09 -20.89
CA LYS A 94 -8.90 14.73 -21.67
C LYS A 94 -8.10 15.97 -22.07
N ALA A 95 -8.77 17.03 -22.55
CA ALA A 95 -8.12 18.29 -22.88
C ALA A 95 -7.46 18.95 -21.65
N PHE A 96 -8.06 18.79 -20.46
CA PHE A 96 -7.48 19.25 -19.20
C PHE A 96 -6.10 18.60 -18.95
N PHE A 97 -6.02 17.27 -18.97
CA PHE A 97 -4.76 16.57 -18.74
C PHE A 97 -3.72 16.90 -19.81
N VAL A 98 -4.11 16.96 -21.08
CA VAL A 98 -3.24 17.36 -22.18
C VAL A 98 -2.68 18.77 -21.99
N ARG A 99 -3.49 19.71 -21.47
CA ARG A 99 -3.08 21.10 -21.31
C ARG A 99 -2.16 21.35 -20.13
N TYR A 100 -2.44 20.73 -18.99
CA TYR A 100 -1.80 21.08 -17.72
C TYR A 100 -0.69 20.11 -17.28
N PHE A 101 -0.55 18.96 -17.96
CA PHE A 101 0.39 17.94 -17.53
C PHE A 101 1.39 17.55 -18.61
N GLU A 102 2.50 17.02 -18.13
CA GLU A 102 3.52 16.33 -18.88
C GLU A 102 3.84 15.00 -18.22
N THR A 103 4.29 14.01 -18.97
CA THR A 103 4.55 12.67 -18.45
C THR A 103 6.01 12.50 -18.04
N ALA A 104 6.21 11.82 -16.92
CA ALA A 104 7.52 11.44 -16.41
C ALA A 104 7.62 9.91 -16.24
N GLU A 105 8.69 9.32 -16.74
CA GLU A 105 9.12 7.98 -16.35
C GLU A 105 10.00 8.06 -15.10
N VAL A 106 9.71 7.23 -14.10
CA VAL A 106 10.52 7.08 -12.88
C VAL A 106 11.28 5.77 -12.94
N GLY A 107 12.61 5.82 -12.74
CA GLY A 107 13.47 4.65 -12.82
C GLY A 107 13.49 4.02 -14.21
N ASP A 108 13.20 2.72 -14.32
CA ASP A 108 13.13 2.00 -15.59
C ASP A 108 11.73 2.02 -16.24
N GLY A 109 10.75 2.63 -15.60
CA GLY A 109 9.39 2.74 -16.09
C GLY A 109 8.56 1.46 -16.02
N LYS A 110 9.15 0.33 -15.60
CA LYS A 110 8.43 -0.96 -15.51
C LYS A 110 7.50 -0.96 -14.31
N ALA A 111 6.21 -1.19 -14.59
CA ALA A 111 5.16 -1.20 -13.58
C ALA A 111 4.75 -2.61 -13.18
N PHE A 112 4.39 -2.72 -11.91
CA PHE A 112 3.66 -3.87 -11.38
C PHE A 112 2.43 -3.37 -10.62
N ALA A 113 1.25 -3.78 -11.08
CA ALA A 113 -0.04 -3.39 -10.52
C ALA A 113 -0.77 -4.61 -9.95
N THR A 114 -1.26 -4.48 -8.71
CA THR A 114 -2.25 -5.37 -8.10
C THR A 114 -3.56 -4.63 -7.92
N GLY A 115 -4.56 -5.27 -7.32
CA GLY A 115 -5.85 -4.66 -7.04
C GLY A 115 -6.23 -4.76 -5.58
N TYR A 116 -6.97 -3.76 -5.10
CA TYR A 116 -7.63 -3.80 -3.81
C TYR A 116 -9.08 -3.32 -3.91
N TYR A 117 -9.87 -3.65 -2.91
CA TYR A 117 -11.29 -3.36 -2.85
C TYR A 117 -11.73 -3.11 -1.41
N GLU A 118 -12.94 -2.59 -1.20
CA GLU A 118 -13.56 -2.49 0.12
C GLU A 118 -14.31 -3.80 0.41
N PRO A 119 -13.79 -4.69 1.26
CA PRO A 119 -14.45 -5.95 1.58
C PRO A 119 -15.74 -5.71 2.35
N GLU A 120 -16.72 -6.57 2.11
CA GLU A 120 -17.95 -6.66 2.87
C GLU A 120 -17.97 -8.02 3.57
N ILE A 121 -17.99 -8.00 4.91
CA ILE A 121 -17.96 -9.20 5.73
C ILE A 121 -19.06 -9.18 6.80
N ARG A 122 -19.44 -10.34 7.31
CA ARG A 122 -20.42 -10.43 8.39
C ARG A 122 -19.86 -9.87 9.69
N GLY A 123 -20.54 -8.86 10.26
CA GLY A 123 -20.13 -8.19 11.50
C GLY A 123 -21.30 -7.69 12.31
N SER A 124 -21.04 -7.33 13.57
CA SER A 124 -22.03 -6.80 14.51
C SER A 124 -21.39 -5.72 15.38
N ARG A 125 -22.16 -4.70 15.76
CA ARG A 125 -21.73 -3.67 16.74
C ARG A 125 -21.59 -4.21 18.14
N THR A 126 -22.30 -5.29 18.45
CA THR A 126 -22.29 -5.92 19.77
C THR A 126 -21.85 -7.37 19.65
N HIS A 127 -21.24 -7.90 20.69
CA HIS A 127 -20.89 -9.32 20.74
C HIS A 127 -22.17 -10.16 20.78
N ILE A 128 -22.34 -11.02 19.79
CA ILE A 128 -23.44 -11.98 19.67
C ILE A 128 -22.90 -13.34 19.24
N ALA A 129 -23.61 -14.41 19.51
CA ALA A 129 -23.19 -15.77 19.16
C ALA A 129 -22.82 -15.90 17.66
N GLY A 130 -21.65 -16.45 17.36
CA GLY A 130 -21.10 -16.60 16.02
C GLY A 130 -20.43 -15.34 15.45
N TYR A 131 -20.27 -14.28 16.25
CA TYR A 131 -19.52 -13.08 15.96
C TYR A 131 -18.51 -12.84 17.07
N ASP A 132 -17.47 -13.69 17.12
CA ASP A 132 -16.58 -13.82 18.26
C ASP A 132 -15.20 -13.15 18.04
N VAL A 133 -14.93 -12.67 16.83
CA VAL A 133 -13.65 -12.04 16.51
C VAL A 133 -13.76 -10.52 16.72
N PRO A 134 -13.02 -9.94 17.69
CA PRO A 134 -13.13 -8.53 18.01
C PRO A 134 -12.45 -7.64 16.97
N VAL A 135 -13.11 -6.55 16.64
CA VAL A 135 -12.55 -5.43 15.84
C VAL A 135 -12.15 -4.33 16.82
N TYR A 136 -10.84 -4.11 16.97
CA TYR A 136 -10.35 -3.14 17.95
C TYR A 136 -10.18 -1.75 17.34
N GLY A 137 -10.58 -0.73 18.10
CA GLY A 137 -10.21 0.67 17.93
C GLY A 137 -8.73 0.92 18.25
N LEU A 138 -8.27 2.13 17.98
CA LEU A 138 -6.87 2.51 18.25
C LEU A 138 -6.62 2.56 19.77
N PRO A 139 -5.69 1.75 20.30
CA PRO A 139 -5.41 1.75 21.73
C PRO A 139 -4.75 3.04 22.19
N PRO A 140 -5.15 3.63 23.33
CA PRO A 140 -4.53 4.85 23.84
C PRO A 140 -3.09 4.67 24.34
N ASP A 141 -2.72 3.42 24.68
CA ASP A 141 -1.36 3.04 25.11
C ASP A 141 -0.41 2.76 23.93
N LEU A 142 -0.90 2.80 22.69
CA LEU A 142 -0.06 2.71 21.51
C LEU A 142 0.60 4.06 21.23
N VAL A 143 1.86 4.19 21.62
CA VAL A 143 2.61 5.44 21.58
C VAL A 143 3.88 5.29 20.74
N ARG A 144 4.54 6.42 20.47
CA ARG A 144 5.84 6.47 19.82
C ARG A 144 6.90 6.96 20.79
N ALA A 145 7.93 6.14 20.99
CA ALA A 145 9.10 6.53 21.77
C ALA A 145 10.33 5.77 21.27
N TRP A 146 11.51 6.27 21.63
CA TRP A 146 12.75 5.52 21.44
C TRP A 146 12.96 4.61 22.65
N PRO A 147 13.31 3.31 22.45
CA PRO A 147 13.76 2.45 23.55
C PRO A 147 14.90 3.15 24.32
N ALA A 148 14.93 2.96 25.64
CA ALA A 148 15.88 3.66 26.52
C ALA A 148 17.35 3.34 26.17
N ASP A 149 17.63 2.16 25.66
CA ASP A 149 18.93 1.67 25.21
C ASP A 149 19.33 2.16 23.81
N THR A 150 18.45 2.87 23.10
CA THR A 150 18.76 3.41 21.77
C THR A 150 19.71 4.60 21.90
N PRO A 151 20.97 4.50 21.41
CA PRO A 151 21.91 5.60 21.42
C PRO A 151 21.37 6.82 20.69
N GLU A 152 21.63 8.02 21.19
CA GLU A 152 21.13 9.27 20.61
C GLU A 152 21.50 9.43 19.13
N ALA A 153 22.72 9.07 18.75
CA ALA A 153 23.19 9.10 17.36
C ALA A 153 22.41 8.16 16.42
N ARG A 154 21.65 7.18 16.94
CA ARG A 154 20.77 6.29 16.16
C ARG A 154 19.31 6.71 16.17
N ARG A 155 18.94 7.74 16.94
CA ARG A 155 17.57 8.29 17.00
C ARG A 155 17.30 9.17 15.79
N THR A 156 17.21 8.57 14.61
CA THR A 156 16.92 9.26 13.34
C THR A 156 15.52 8.97 12.86
N GLY A 157 14.87 9.95 12.26
CA GLY A 157 13.52 9.80 11.73
C GLY A 157 12.43 9.74 12.81
N ARG A 158 11.36 8.98 12.53
CA ARG A 158 10.20 8.88 13.42
C ARG A 158 10.41 7.75 14.44
N PRO A 159 10.19 7.97 15.74
CA PRO A 159 10.28 6.91 16.74
C PRO A 159 9.39 5.72 16.42
N PRO A 160 9.78 4.48 16.78
CA PRO A 160 8.96 3.30 16.60
C PRO A 160 7.66 3.37 17.39
N LEU A 161 6.64 2.63 16.94
CA LEU A 161 5.43 2.38 17.71
C LEU A 161 5.67 1.29 18.76
N GLY A 162 5.06 1.46 19.92
CA GLY A 162 5.16 0.53 21.03
C GLY A 162 4.26 0.96 22.19
N ARG A 163 4.54 0.45 23.36
CA ARG A 163 3.86 0.77 24.61
C ARG A 163 4.85 0.80 25.77
N TYR A 164 4.48 1.39 26.88
CA TYR A 164 5.19 1.19 28.13
C TYR A 164 4.64 -0.05 28.83
N ASP A 165 5.55 -0.91 29.28
CA ASP A 165 5.19 -2.09 30.09
C ASP A 165 4.95 -1.69 31.59
N GLU A 166 4.66 -2.70 32.41
CA GLU A 166 4.40 -2.52 33.85
C GLU A 166 5.62 -1.96 34.62
N THR A 167 6.81 -2.11 34.07
CA THR A 167 8.06 -1.56 34.65
C THR A 167 8.36 -0.15 34.16
N GLY A 168 7.54 0.40 33.26
CA GLY A 168 7.74 1.70 32.63
C GLY A 168 8.75 1.68 31.50
N GLN A 169 9.17 0.50 31.01
CA GLN A 169 10.06 0.39 29.88
C GLN A 169 9.28 0.46 28.57
N PHE A 170 9.81 1.16 27.58
CA PHE A 170 9.23 1.19 26.24
C PHE A 170 9.58 -0.10 25.50
N VAL A 171 8.54 -0.85 25.10
CA VAL A 171 8.63 -2.14 24.40
C VAL A 171 7.80 -2.09 23.11
N PRO A 172 8.08 -2.94 22.10
CA PRO A 172 7.20 -3.09 20.93
C PRO A 172 5.76 -3.36 21.37
N TYR A 173 4.81 -2.92 20.54
CA TYR A 173 3.41 -3.24 20.80
C TYR A 173 3.14 -4.74 20.60
N TYR A 174 1.99 -5.22 21.04
CA TYR A 174 1.60 -6.62 20.90
C TYR A 174 1.60 -7.05 19.43
N THR A 175 2.07 -8.26 19.15
CA THR A 175 1.99 -8.91 17.83
C THR A 175 0.53 -9.33 17.53
N ARG A 176 0.23 -9.70 16.28
CA ARG A 176 -1.04 -10.34 15.90
C ARG A 176 -1.39 -11.50 16.82
N GLU A 177 -0.48 -12.46 16.95
CA GLU A 177 -0.67 -13.64 17.77
C GLU A 177 -1.05 -13.30 19.22
N GLN A 178 -0.35 -12.33 19.82
CA GLN A 178 -0.65 -11.88 21.19
C GLN A 178 -2.00 -11.20 21.29
N ILE A 179 -2.38 -10.38 20.29
CA ILE A 179 -3.70 -9.71 20.27
C ILE A 179 -4.81 -10.74 20.12
N GLU A 180 -4.66 -11.71 19.24
CA GLU A 180 -5.62 -12.80 19.06
C GLU A 180 -5.68 -13.75 20.26
N ALA A 181 -4.57 -13.89 21.00
CA ALA A 181 -4.54 -14.59 22.29
C ALA A 181 -5.15 -13.77 23.46
N GLY A 182 -5.67 -12.56 23.20
CA GLY A 182 -6.41 -11.78 24.19
C GLY A 182 -5.62 -10.67 24.89
N ALA A 183 -4.46 -10.24 24.39
CA ALA A 183 -3.68 -9.14 25.00
C ALA A 183 -4.46 -7.82 25.14
N LEU A 184 -5.53 -7.64 24.37
CA LEU A 184 -6.41 -6.48 24.41
C LEU A 184 -7.79 -6.76 25.03
N ALA A 185 -8.09 -8.00 25.40
CA ALA A 185 -9.37 -8.38 25.96
C ALA A 185 -9.67 -7.62 27.28
N GLY A 186 -10.91 -7.18 27.43
CA GLY A 186 -11.34 -6.46 28.64
C GLY A 186 -10.85 -5.02 28.77
N LYS A 187 -10.15 -4.48 27.75
CA LYS A 187 -9.71 -3.08 27.75
C LYS A 187 -10.76 -2.10 27.19
N GLY A 188 -11.93 -2.60 26.76
CA GLY A 188 -13.02 -1.76 26.21
C GLY A 188 -12.65 -1.11 24.88
N LEU A 189 -11.83 -1.77 24.08
CA LEU A 189 -11.35 -1.28 22.78
C LEU A 189 -12.14 -1.83 21.59
N GLU A 190 -13.07 -2.75 21.85
CA GLU A 190 -13.90 -3.38 20.83
C GLU A 190 -14.91 -2.38 20.27
N ILE A 191 -14.85 -2.13 18.96
CA ILE A 191 -15.82 -1.27 18.25
C ILE A 191 -16.86 -2.08 17.49
N ALA A 192 -16.55 -3.35 17.21
CA ALA A 192 -17.42 -4.32 16.54
C ALA A 192 -16.87 -5.74 16.74
N TRP A 193 -17.63 -6.72 16.28
CA TRP A 193 -17.24 -8.14 16.22
C TRP A 193 -17.55 -8.70 14.83
N VAL A 194 -16.76 -9.63 14.35
CA VAL A 194 -16.97 -10.29 13.05
C VAL A 194 -17.04 -11.80 13.19
N ALA A 195 -17.64 -12.45 12.19
CA ALA A 195 -17.94 -13.87 12.25
C ALA A 195 -16.77 -14.76 11.76
N ASP A 196 -15.96 -14.29 10.81
CA ASP A 196 -14.93 -15.08 10.14
C ASP A 196 -13.55 -14.43 10.31
N PRO A 197 -12.61 -15.07 11.03
CA PRO A 197 -11.27 -14.53 11.25
C PRO A 197 -10.44 -14.45 9.96
N VAL A 198 -10.68 -15.30 8.97
CA VAL A 198 -9.99 -15.26 7.67
C VAL A 198 -10.44 -14.05 6.87
N GLU A 199 -11.74 -13.78 6.80
CA GLU A 199 -12.26 -12.57 6.14
C GLU A 199 -11.74 -11.30 6.84
N PHE A 200 -11.69 -11.32 8.19
CA PHE A 200 -11.16 -10.20 8.94
C PHE A 200 -9.65 -9.97 8.71
N PHE A 201 -8.87 -11.05 8.61
CA PHE A 201 -7.46 -10.93 8.25
C PHE A 201 -7.28 -10.19 6.92
N PHE A 202 -8.05 -10.56 5.89
CA PHE A 202 -7.98 -9.88 4.60
C PHE A 202 -8.52 -8.45 4.64
N LEU A 203 -9.56 -8.17 5.44
CA LEU A 203 -10.05 -6.82 5.66
C LEU A 203 -8.98 -5.93 6.31
N GLN A 204 -8.19 -6.48 7.25
CA GLN A 204 -7.04 -5.75 7.83
C GLN A 204 -5.96 -5.44 6.77
N VAL A 205 -5.71 -6.36 5.83
CA VAL A 205 -4.78 -6.12 4.71
C VAL A 205 -5.30 -5.01 3.79
N GLN A 206 -6.62 -4.96 3.53
CA GLN A 206 -7.27 -3.92 2.72
C GLN A 206 -7.32 -2.56 3.45
N GLY A 207 -7.34 -2.56 4.79
CA GLY A 207 -7.31 -1.35 5.61
C GLY A 207 -8.66 -0.66 5.80
N SER A 208 -9.72 -1.07 5.11
CA SER A 208 -11.10 -0.63 5.29
C SER A 208 -12.07 -1.73 4.91
N GLY A 209 -13.33 -1.60 5.30
CA GLY A 209 -14.37 -2.56 4.93
C GLY A 209 -15.74 -2.20 5.48
N ARG A 210 -16.73 -3.01 5.08
CA ARG A 210 -18.12 -2.93 5.49
C ARG A 210 -18.48 -4.14 6.32
N LEU A 211 -18.99 -3.91 7.52
CA LEU A 211 -19.51 -4.94 8.40
C LEU A 211 -21.02 -4.99 8.26
N VAL A 212 -21.55 -6.13 7.80
CA VAL A 212 -22.99 -6.33 7.59
C VAL A 212 -23.54 -7.16 8.76
N ALA A 213 -24.43 -6.54 9.50
CA ALA A 213 -25.10 -7.19 10.62
C ALA A 213 -26.22 -8.14 10.16
N PRO A 214 -26.70 -9.07 11.01
CA PRO A 214 -27.77 -10.00 10.68
C PRO A 214 -29.08 -9.34 10.25
N ASP A 215 -29.34 -8.13 10.71
CA ASP A 215 -30.51 -7.31 10.35
C ASP A 215 -30.31 -6.48 9.06
N GLY A 216 -29.16 -6.64 8.40
CA GLY A 216 -28.79 -5.89 7.21
C GLY A 216 -28.19 -4.50 7.48
N ALA A 217 -28.04 -4.08 8.73
CA ALA A 217 -27.38 -2.83 9.05
C ALA A 217 -25.89 -2.88 8.67
N VAL A 218 -25.40 -1.80 8.07
CA VAL A 218 -24.01 -1.71 7.61
C VAL A 218 -23.23 -0.72 8.45
N MET A 219 -22.13 -1.18 9.03
CA MET A 219 -21.12 -0.35 9.67
C MET A 219 -19.87 -0.30 8.79
N ARG A 220 -19.43 0.89 8.40
CA ARG A 220 -18.18 1.04 7.68
C ARG A 220 -17.04 1.31 8.63
N ILE A 221 -15.95 0.61 8.43
CA ILE A 221 -14.73 0.77 9.23
C ILE A 221 -13.54 1.09 8.33
N GLY A 222 -12.63 1.90 8.83
CA GLY A 222 -11.42 2.27 8.13
C GLY A 222 -10.22 2.37 9.06
N TYR A 223 -9.06 2.39 8.48
CA TYR A 223 -7.78 2.43 9.16
C TYR A 223 -7.70 3.57 10.20
N ALA A 224 -7.36 3.23 11.42
CA ALA A 224 -7.08 4.18 12.50
C ALA A 224 -5.59 4.17 12.88
N GLY A 225 -4.93 3.03 12.72
CA GLY A 225 -3.52 2.84 13.04
C GLY A 225 -3.11 1.37 12.93
N GLN A 226 -1.84 1.11 13.19
CA GLN A 226 -1.30 -0.26 13.21
C GLN A 226 -0.30 -0.42 14.37
N ASN A 227 -0.05 -1.66 14.78
CA ASN A 227 0.72 -2.02 15.96
C ASN A 227 2.25 -1.77 15.88
N GLY A 228 2.80 -1.34 14.76
CA GLY A 228 4.23 -1.07 14.59
C GLY A 228 5.04 -2.23 14.00
N HIS A 229 4.48 -3.41 13.90
CA HIS A 229 5.13 -4.56 13.27
C HIS A 229 5.06 -4.47 11.74
N ALA A 230 6.10 -4.99 11.07
CA ALA A 230 6.15 -5.03 9.63
C ALA A 230 5.11 -5.99 9.04
N TYR A 231 4.56 -5.61 7.89
CA TYR A 231 3.69 -6.50 7.11
C TYR A 231 4.49 -7.66 6.52
N THR A 232 3.98 -8.87 6.68
CA THR A 232 4.51 -10.08 6.03
C THR A 232 3.43 -10.66 5.11
N SER A 233 3.77 -10.83 3.82
CA SER A 233 2.87 -11.43 2.85
C SER A 233 2.76 -12.94 3.09
N ILE A 234 1.59 -13.40 3.56
CA ILE A 234 1.34 -14.84 3.72
C ILE A 234 1.28 -15.55 2.36
N GLY A 235 0.79 -14.90 1.31
CA GLY A 235 0.81 -15.45 -0.04
C GLY A 235 2.23 -15.74 -0.55
N ALA A 236 3.20 -14.89 -0.24
CA ALA A 236 4.60 -15.15 -0.57
C ALA A 236 5.16 -16.34 0.24
N ALA A 237 4.81 -16.44 1.51
CA ALA A 237 5.19 -17.58 2.37
C ALA A 237 4.57 -18.89 1.85
N MET A 238 3.28 -18.90 1.52
CA MET A 238 2.58 -20.07 0.97
C MET A 238 3.17 -20.51 -0.36
N ARG A 239 3.52 -19.58 -1.26
CA ARG A 239 4.19 -19.88 -2.52
C ARG A 239 5.55 -20.53 -2.29
N LYS A 240 6.34 -19.99 -1.36
CA LYS A 240 7.64 -20.57 -0.98
C LYS A 240 7.51 -21.98 -0.41
N GLN A 241 6.42 -22.30 0.27
CA GLN A 241 6.10 -23.62 0.81
C GLN A 241 5.45 -24.54 -0.22
N GLY A 242 5.16 -24.08 -1.44
CA GLY A 242 4.51 -24.88 -2.47
C GLY A 242 3.02 -25.13 -2.22
N LEU A 243 2.35 -24.35 -1.36
CA LEU A 243 0.94 -24.50 -1.02
C LEU A 243 0.02 -23.84 -2.06
N ILE A 244 0.50 -22.78 -2.72
CA ILE A 244 -0.21 -22.09 -3.81
C ILE A 244 0.67 -21.99 -5.05
N GLY A 245 0.06 -22.12 -6.22
CA GLY A 245 0.73 -22.08 -7.52
C GLY A 245 -0.13 -22.69 -8.61
N ASP A 246 0.50 -23.03 -9.73
CA ASP A 246 -0.16 -23.65 -10.90
C ASP A 246 0.13 -25.16 -10.99
N GLY A 247 0.78 -25.73 -9.98
CA GLY A 247 1.14 -27.17 -9.95
C GLY A 247 0.02 -28.06 -9.42
N PRO A 248 0.11 -29.38 -9.68
CA PRO A 248 -0.85 -30.34 -9.16
C PRO A 248 -0.93 -30.31 -7.62
N GLY A 249 -2.15 -30.26 -7.08
CA GLY A 249 -2.39 -30.24 -5.63
C GLY A 249 -2.15 -28.90 -4.94
N GLN A 250 -1.77 -27.85 -5.69
CA GLN A 250 -1.64 -26.50 -5.17
C GLN A 250 -2.97 -25.75 -5.28
N TYR A 251 -3.22 -24.86 -4.32
CA TYR A 251 -4.32 -23.90 -4.43
C TYR A 251 -3.95 -22.80 -5.43
N PRO A 252 -4.93 -22.19 -6.12
CA PRO A 252 -4.67 -21.08 -7.02
C PRO A 252 -3.87 -19.95 -6.34
N PRO A 253 -2.89 -19.31 -7.01
CA PRO A 253 -2.08 -18.22 -6.45
C PRO A 253 -2.86 -16.89 -6.45
N SER A 254 -4.10 -16.92 -5.93
CA SER A 254 -5.04 -15.82 -5.81
C SER A 254 -5.49 -15.66 -4.35
N MET A 255 -6.12 -14.53 -4.02
CA MET A 255 -6.71 -14.33 -2.69
C MET A 255 -7.72 -15.42 -2.36
N GLN A 256 -8.56 -15.81 -3.32
CA GLN A 256 -9.56 -16.86 -3.16
C GLN A 256 -8.93 -18.22 -2.84
N GLY A 257 -7.85 -18.58 -3.54
CA GLY A 257 -7.11 -19.82 -3.26
C GLY A 257 -6.43 -19.82 -1.89
N ILE A 258 -5.87 -18.67 -1.49
CA ILE A 258 -5.32 -18.51 -0.14
C ILE A 258 -6.43 -18.67 0.92
N MET A 259 -7.58 -18.00 0.75
CA MET A 259 -8.71 -18.10 1.68
C MET A 259 -9.26 -19.53 1.77
N ALA A 260 -9.35 -20.25 0.65
CA ALA A 260 -9.76 -21.65 0.63
C ALA A 260 -8.82 -22.51 1.47
N TYR A 261 -7.50 -22.40 1.24
CA TYR A 261 -6.51 -23.12 2.04
C TYR A 261 -6.64 -22.83 3.54
N LEU A 262 -6.74 -21.55 3.93
CA LEU A 262 -6.83 -21.15 5.33
C LEU A 262 -8.06 -21.72 6.04
N ARG A 263 -9.19 -21.88 5.32
CA ARG A 263 -10.44 -22.46 5.85
C ARG A 263 -10.40 -23.98 5.93
N GLU A 264 -9.79 -24.63 4.95
CA GLU A 264 -9.67 -26.09 4.90
C GLU A 264 -8.60 -26.63 5.85
N HIS A 265 -7.62 -25.78 6.23
CA HIS A 265 -6.50 -26.10 7.12
C HIS A 265 -6.44 -25.11 8.30
N PRO A 266 -7.39 -25.13 9.25
CA PRO A 266 -7.53 -24.06 10.24
C PRO A 266 -6.33 -23.90 11.18
N VAL A 267 -5.62 -24.97 11.50
CA VAL A 267 -4.43 -24.93 12.39
C VAL A 267 -3.23 -24.34 11.65
N GLU A 268 -2.91 -24.87 10.49
CA GLU A 268 -1.82 -24.39 9.62
C GLU A 268 -2.13 -23.00 9.09
N GLY A 269 -3.41 -22.74 8.77
CA GLY A 269 -3.90 -21.45 8.32
C GLY A 269 -3.72 -20.36 9.39
N LYS A 270 -4.01 -20.69 10.65
CA LYS A 270 -3.75 -19.78 11.78
C LYS A 270 -2.25 -19.46 11.88
N ALA A 271 -1.39 -20.48 11.84
CA ALA A 271 0.06 -20.30 11.88
C ALA A 271 0.58 -19.45 10.71
N LEU A 272 0.00 -19.60 9.51
CA LEU A 272 0.34 -18.76 8.36
C LEU A 272 -0.09 -17.30 8.56
N MET A 273 -1.30 -17.04 9.09
CA MET A 273 -1.76 -15.68 9.38
C MET A 273 -0.88 -15.01 10.44
N ASP A 274 -0.37 -15.75 11.42
CA ASP A 274 0.50 -15.24 12.47
C ASP A 274 1.90 -14.85 11.97
N LEU A 275 2.35 -15.35 10.81
CA LEU A 275 3.58 -14.84 10.17
C LEU A 275 3.48 -13.33 9.88
N ASN A 276 2.28 -12.82 9.62
CA ASN A 276 2.04 -11.39 9.52
C ASN A 276 1.76 -10.81 10.92
N GLN A 277 2.80 -10.39 11.61
CA GLN A 277 2.69 -9.80 12.95
C GLN A 277 2.02 -8.42 12.97
N SER A 278 1.83 -7.79 11.80
CA SER A 278 1.12 -6.51 11.69
C SER A 278 -0.36 -6.68 12.00
N TRP A 279 -0.89 -5.80 12.86
CA TRP A 279 -2.30 -5.69 13.21
C TRP A 279 -2.81 -4.29 12.91
N VAL A 280 -3.96 -4.19 12.23
CA VAL A 280 -4.62 -2.92 11.92
C VAL A 280 -5.74 -2.65 12.92
N PHE A 281 -5.73 -1.46 13.49
CA PHE A 281 -6.80 -0.91 14.32
C PHE A 281 -7.73 -0.06 13.47
N PHE A 282 -9.02 -0.07 13.79
CA PHE A 282 -10.05 0.55 12.99
C PHE A 282 -10.78 1.68 13.72
N ARG A 283 -11.47 2.49 12.93
CA ARG A 283 -12.48 3.44 13.40
C ARG A 283 -13.71 3.34 12.51
N GLU A 284 -14.87 3.70 13.04
CA GLU A 284 -16.06 3.85 12.22
C GLU A 284 -15.91 5.01 11.25
N LEU A 285 -16.39 4.82 10.03
CA LEU A 285 -16.41 5.83 8.97
C LEU A 285 -17.84 6.30 8.76
N THR A 286 -18.03 7.62 8.76
CA THR A 286 -19.33 8.30 8.56
C THR A 286 -19.45 8.93 7.17
N GLY A 287 -18.66 8.53 6.19
CA GLY A 287 -18.64 9.10 4.83
C GLY A 287 -19.15 8.13 3.77
N THR A 288 -19.11 8.57 2.51
CA THR A 288 -19.62 7.83 1.35
C THR A 288 -18.62 6.87 0.69
N GLY A 289 -17.38 6.74 1.20
CA GLY A 289 -16.36 5.87 0.63
C GLY A 289 -15.21 5.60 1.60
N PRO A 290 -14.38 4.59 1.35
CA PRO A 290 -13.15 4.40 2.11
C PRO A 290 -12.22 5.60 1.91
N ILE A 291 -11.53 6.00 2.97
CA ILE A 291 -10.63 7.16 2.95
C ILE A 291 -9.21 6.67 2.71
N GLY A 292 -8.61 7.08 1.60
CA GLY A 292 -7.23 6.79 1.28
C GLY A 292 -6.22 7.56 2.15
N ALA A 293 -4.96 7.21 2.05
CA ALA A 293 -3.87 7.83 2.82
C ALA A 293 -3.67 9.34 2.52
N LEU A 294 -4.18 9.82 1.39
CA LEU A 294 -4.25 11.25 1.08
C LEU A 294 -5.26 11.98 1.97
N GLY A 295 -6.19 11.28 2.62
CA GLY A 295 -7.25 11.85 3.44
C GLY A 295 -8.51 12.25 2.66
N VAL A 296 -8.67 11.69 1.45
CA VAL A 296 -9.85 11.85 0.59
C VAL A 296 -10.46 10.50 0.27
N PRO A 297 -11.75 10.42 -0.10
CA PRO A 297 -12.37 9.17 -0.52
C PRO A 297 -11.68 8.58 -1.75
N VAL A 298 -11.37 7.28 -1.70
CA VAL A 298 -10.94 6.56 -2.90
C VAL A 298 -12.13 6.12 -3.73
N LYS A 299 -11.97 6.11 -5.06
CA LYS A 299 -13.03 5.84 -6.02
C LYS A 299 -12.67 4.67 -6.93
N ARG A 300 -13.66 3.81 -7.17
CA ARG A 300 -13.57 2.70 -8.11
C ARG A 300 -13.02 3.17 -9.46
N GLU A 301 -12.10 2.41 -10.04
CA GLU A 301 -11.54 2.63 -11.38
C GLU A 301 -10.88 4.01 -11.60
N SER A 302 -10.57 4.73 -10.52
CA SER A 302 -9.98 6.07 -10.58
C SER A 302 -8.88 6.29 -9.54
N SER A 303 -8.95 5.63 -8.37
CA SER A 303 -7.95 5.79 -7.32
C SER A 303 -6.95 4.65 -7.31
N VAL A 304 -5.68 4.96 -7.07
CA VAL A 304 -4.60 3.99 -6.98
C VAL A 304 -3.77 4.23 -5.72
N ALA A 305 -3.32 3.15 -5.07
CA ALA A 305 -2.30 3.21 -4.04
C ALA A 305 -0.90 3.17 -4.69
N ALA A 306 -0.01 4.02 -4.20
CA ALA A 306 1.37 4.12 -4.65
C ALA A 306 2.33 4.41 -3.49
N ASP A 307 3.62 4.22 -3.69
CA ASP A 307 4.63 4.65 -2.71
C ASP A 307 4.86 6.17 -2.81
N PRO A 308 4.58 6.93 -1.73
CA PRO A 308 4.77 8.39 -1.73
C PRO A 308 6.22 8.84 -1.95
N ALA A 309 7.18 7.94 -1.76
CA ALA A 309 8.58 8.23 -2.08
C ALA A 309 8.84 8.27 -3.60
N PHE A 310 7.95 7.69 -4.41
CA PHE A 310 8.13 7.61 -5.86
C PHE A 310 7.03 8.30 -6.67
N VAL A 311 5.84 8.49 -6.07
CA VAL A 311 4.71 9.15 -6.71
C VAL A 311 4.16 10.21 -5.77
N PRO A 312 4.04 11.48 -6.18
CA PRO A 312 3.36 12.50 -5.36
C PRO A 312 1.92 12.06 -5.10
N LEU A 313 1.52 11.93 -3.83
CA LEU A 313 0.12 11.60 -3.53
C LEU A 313 -0.80 12.71 -3.99
N GLY A 314 -1.80 12.34 -4.77
CA GLY A 314 -2.73 13.20 -5.49
C GLY A 314 -2.37 13.38 -6.97
N ALA A 315 -1.18 12.95 -7.41
CA ALA A 315 -0.76 13.04 -8.80
C ALA A 315 -1.52 12.02 -9.66
N PRO A 316 -1.83 12.37 -10.93
CA PRO A 316 -2.29 11.41 -11.91
C PRO A 316 -1.16 10.45 -12.33
N VAL A 317 -1.53 9.17 -12.55
CA VAL A 317 -0.66 8.10 -13.01
C VAL A 317 -1.30 7.41 -14.19
N TRP A 318 -0.57 7.25 -15.27
CA TRP A 318 -0.96 6.42 -16.41
C TRP A 318 -0.40 5.01 -16.26
N LEU A 319 -1.27 4.01 -16.38
CA LEU A 319 -0.88 2.59 -16.38
C LEU A 319 -1.17 1.97 -17.75
N GLU A 320 -0.21 1.20 -18.26
CA GLU A 320 -0.32 0.35 -19.45
C GLU A 320 0.29 -1.01 -19.11
N THR A 321 -0.56 -2.00 -18.89
CA THR A 321 -0.17 -3.33 -18.41
C THR A 321 -0.73 -4.44 -19.29
N ASP A 322 -0.27 -5.67 -19.07
CA ASP A 322 -0.82 -6.90 -19.67
C ASP A 322 -2.22 -7.28 -19.12
N ARG A 323 -2.76 -6.47 -18.22
CA ARG A 323 -4.15 -6.53 -17.72
C ARG A 323 -4.93 -5.31 -18.21
N PRO A 324 -5.60 -5.39 -19.37
CA PRO A 324 -6.25 -4.25 -20.02
C PRO A 324 -7.23 -3.48 -19.11
N ILE A 325 -7.89 -4.17 -18.18
CA ILE A 325 -8.84 -3.56 -17.25
C ILE A 325 -8.17 -2.54 -16.29
N ALA A 326 -6.85 -2.68 -16.04
CA ALA A 326 -6.08 -1.75 -15.21
C ALA A 326 -5.47 -0.59 -16.01
N ASN A 327 -5.56 -0.63 -17.35
CA ASN A 327 -4.99 0.40 -18.21
C ASN A 327 -5.84 1.65 -18.16
N GLY A 328 -5.20 2.80 -18.00
CA GLY A 328 -5.90 4.07 -17.91
C GLY A 328 -5.24 5.07 -16.99
N LEU A 329 -5.98 6.12 -16.68
CA LEU A 329 -5.54 7.25 -15.86
C LEU A 329 -6.07 7.11 -14.43
N TRP A 330 -5.18 6.97 -13.50
CA TRP A 330 -5.45 6.78 -12.07
C TRP A 330 -4.95 7.97 -11.26
N ILE A 331 -5.54 8.25 -10.11
CA ILE A 331 -5.05 9.27 -9.17
C ILE A 331 -4.47 8.59 -7.93
N ALA A 332 -3.25 8.92 -7.58
CA ALA A 332 -2.54 8.34 -6.44
C ALA A 332 -3.09 8.89 -5.11
N GLN A 333 -4.18 8.32 -4.60
CA GLN A 333 -4.88 8.80 -3.41
C GLN A 333 -4.63 7.95 -2.16
N ASP A 334 -3.94 6.81 -2.33
CA ASP A 334 -3.73 5.87 -1.24
C ASP A 334 -2.30 5.32 -1.21
N THR A 335 -1.99 4.57 -0.16
CA THR A 335 -0.71 3.86 0.04
C THR A 335 -0.98 2.49 0.66
N GLY A 336 -0.04 1.57 0.51
CA GLY A 336 -0.14 0.26 1.14
C GLY A 336 1.18 -0.19 1.78
N GLY A 337 1.10 -1.04 2.80
CA GLY A 337 2.27 -1.64 3.44
C GLY A 337 3.14 -2.44 2.47
N ALA A 338 2.52 -3.09 1.49
CA ALA A 338 3.15 -3.87 0.43
C ALA A 338 3.42 -3.05 -0.85
N ILE A 339 2.95 -1.80 -0.93
CA ILE A 339 3.10 -0.94 -2.10
C ILE A 339 4.33 -0.08 -1.89
N LYS A 340 5.49 -0.64 -2.24
CA LYS A 340 6.82 -0.06 -2.00
C LYS A 340 7.68 -0.08 -3.25
N GLY A 341 8.44 1.02 -3.42
CA GLY A 341 9.37 1.19 -4.53
C GLY A 341 8.76 1.90 -5.74
N PRO A 342 9.59 2.15 -6.78
CA PRO A 342 9.14 2.79 -8.00
C PRO A 342 8.16 1.91 -8.77
N ASN A 343 7.17 2.53 -9.40
CA ASN A 343 6.23 1.89 -10.32
C ASN A 343 5.46 0.67 -9.73
N ARG A 344 5.31 0.61 -8.40
CA ARG A 344 4.48 -0.37 -7.70
C ARG A 344 3.13 0.27 -7.36
N PHE A 345 2.06 -0.31 -7.88
CA PHE A 345 0.71 0.23 -7.78
C PHE A 345 -0.28 -0.80 -7.25
N ASP A 346 -1.39 -0.31 -6.67
CA ASP A 346 -2.53 -1.12 -6.28
C ASP A 346 -3.82 -0.37 -6.66
N THR A 347 -4.55 -0.89 -7.64
CA THR A 347 -5.72 -0.23 -8.25
C THR A 347 -6.97 -0.51 -7.43
N PHE A 348 -7.80 0.51 -7.18
CA PHE A 348 -9.02 0.38 -6.37
C PHE A 348 -10.24 0.02 -7.21
N TRP A 349 -10.94 -1.06 -6.85
CA TRP A 349 -12.05 -1.62 -7.62
C TRP A 349 -13.43 -1.41 -6.98
N GLY A 350 -13.51 -0.63 -5.90
CA GLY A 350 -14.78 -0.39 -5.20
C GLY A 350 -15.11 -1.45 -4.17
N ALA A 351 -16.37 -1.84 -4.04
CA ALA A 351 -16.88 -2.80 -3.08
C ALA A 351 -17.74 -3.88 -3.75
N GLY A 352 -17.99 -4.98 -3.02
CA GLY A 352 -18.83 -6.09 -3.48
C GLY A 352 -18.06 -7.17 -4.23
N ASP A 353 -18.82 -8.18 -4.70
CA ASP A 353 -18.25 -9.43 -5.25
C ASP A 353 -17.46 -9.22 -6.54
N GLU A 354 -17.95 -8.37 -7.45
CA GLU A 354 -17.23 -8.04 -8.69
C GLU A 354 -15.87 -7.38 -8.38
N ALA A 355 -15.85 -6.41 -7.45
CA ALA A 355 -14.62 -5.76 -7.03
C ALA A 355 -13.63 -6.74 -6.38
N ARG A 356 -14.16 -7.68 -5.59
CA ARG A 356 -13.39 -8.75 -4.95
C ARG A 356 -12.76 -9.68 -5.99
N GLU A 357 -13.51 -10.06 -7.02
CA GLU A 357 -13.04 -10.95 -8.08
C GLU A 357 -11.93 -10.27 -8.90
N ILE A 358 -12.17 -9.04 -9.35
CA ILE A 358 -11.19 -8.26 -10.11
C ILE A 358 -9.91 -8.04 -9.28
N ALA A 359 -10.06 -7.50 -8.08
CA ALA A 359 -8.91 -7.21 -7.21
C ALA A 359 -8.11 -8.47 -6.84
N GLY A 360 -8.82 -9.56 -6.53
CA GLY A 360 -8.19 -10.84 -6.17
C GLY A 360 -7.42 -11.52 -7.29
N GLY A 361 -7.79 -11.25 -8.55
CA GLY A 361 -7.11 -11.74 -9.75
C GLY A 361 -6.15 -10.74 -10.40
N MET A 362 -6.02 -9.52 -9.85
CA MET A 362 -5.21 -8.47 -10.45
C MET A 362 -3.71 -8.68 -10.20
N SER A 363 -2.98 -8.94 -11.28
CA SER A 363 -1.53 -9.03 -11.30
C SER A 363 -1.06 -8.60 -12.69
N GLY A 364 -0.81 -7.31 -12.87
CA GLY A 364 -0.49 -6.68 -14.15
C GLY A 364 0.95 -6.19 -14.20
N HIS A 365 1.67 -6.55 -15.25
CA HIS A 365 3.02 -6.06 -15.54
C HIS A 365 3.00 -5.19 -16.79
N GLY A 366 3.79 -4.12 -16.79
CA GLY A 366 3.80 -3.20 -17.91
C GLY A 366 4.60 -1.95 -17.68
N LYS A 367 4.02 -0.79 -17.99
CA LYS A 367 4.63 0.53 -17.86
C LYS A 367 3.77 1.46 -17.02
N ALA A 368 4.41 2.43 -16.37
CA ALA A 368 3.75 3.53 -15.71
C ALA A 368 4.38 4.86 -16.04
N LEU A 369 3.56 5.89 -16.08
CA LEU A 369 3.97 7.28 -16.22
C LEU A 369 3.32 8.09 -15.10
N VAL A 370 4.10 8.92 -14.44
CA VAL A 370 3.56 9.92 -13.50
C VAL A 370 3.29 11.20 -14.28
N LEU A 371 2.07 11.74 -14.17
CA LEU A 371 1.75 13.00 -14.79
C LEU A 371 2.08 14.14 -13.81
N LEU A 372 3.00 14.99 -14.21
CA LEU A 372 3.48 16.14 -13.44
C LEU A 372 2.92 17.44 -14.05
N PRO A 373 2.70 18.48 -13.25
CA PRO A 373 2.35 19.80 -13.79
C PRO A 373 3.39 20.28 -14.81
N ARG A 374 2.93 20.88 -15.90
CA ARG A 374 3.80 21.36 -16.98
C ARG A 374 4.90 22.28 -16.46
N GLY A 375 6.13 22.10 -16.98
CA GLY A 375 7.33 22.83 -16.57
C GLY A 375 8.08 22.17 -15.41
N THR A 376 7.53 21.12 -14.80
CA THR A 376 8.20 20.36 -13.75
C THR A 376 9.47 19.68 -14.25
N LEU A 377 9.40 19.02 -15.42
CA LEU A 377 10.54 18.33 -16.03
C LEU A 377 11.66 19.30 -16.43
N ALA A 378 11.30 20.47 -16.95
CA ALA A 378 12.30 21.50 -17.27
C ALA A 378 13.10 21.88 -16.01
N ARG A 379 12.43 22.07 -14.89
CA ARG A 379 13.05 22.35 -13.58
C ARG A 379 13.90 21.18 -13.07
N LEU A 380 13.40 19.94 -13.18
CA LEU A 380 14.10 18.75 -12.66
C LEU A 380 15.32 18.37 -13.49
N LEU A 381 15.27 18.59 -14.81
CA LEU A 381 16.33 18.19 -15.75
C LEU A 381 17.29 19.34 -16.08
N GLY A 382 17.11 20.52 -15.47
CA GLY A 382 18.00 21.68 -15.66
C GLY A 382 17.92 22.29 -17.06
N LYS A 383 16.74 22.22 -17.71
CA LYS A 383 16.50 22.71 -19.06
C LYS A 383 15.66 23.99 -19.07
#